data_f8bba2ac8f3bff41d68f7ccdd75f103b
#
_entry.id   f8bba2ac8f3bff41d68f7ccdd75f103b
#
_cell.length_a   1.000
_cell.length_b   1.000
_cell.length_c   1.000
_cell.angle_alpha   90.00
_cell.angle_beta   90.00
_cell.angle_gamma   90.00
#
_symmetry.space_group_name_H-M   'P 1'
#
loop_
_entity.id
_entity.type
_entity.pdbx_description
1 polymer ?
#
loop_
_entity_poly.entity_id
_entity_poly.type
_entity_poly.pdbx_seq_one_letter_code
_entity_poly.pdbx_strand_id
1 'polypeptide(L)'
;PFSKNRYFPHKRMRSSDFIREQAYVEQKLAFLSRWDFGAGVALGLEVLRMDGDSLLVSPGFAVDGYGRWLIVDEPAICRVRTLQGFDALHGETALLWLAYHEEYADPMYVPGDQGEGREYAAARERFSFYLTDMRSLPRAAGDLVLFSDATLFEDDDLRIRQVIPRVLPAHGLVQIRLIIESFRAEPLDIVLQYDPELPGIQAAEGGQPLGFDQAIRLQPGETTLALTGKLDTTAQAVLLS
;
A
#
# COMPACT_ATOMS: atom_id res chain seq x y z
N PRO A 1 -3.98 19.60 13.44
CA PRO A 1 -3.03 19.98 14.50
C PRO A 1 -3.06 18.95 15.62
N PHE A 2 -1.89 18.44 16.01
CA PHE A 2 -1.76 17.45 17.09
C PHE A 2 -1.91 18.15 18.45
N SER A 3 -2.68 17.56 19.37
CA SER A 3 -2.88 18.07 20.73
C SER A 3 -2.33 17.08 21.73
N LYS A 4 -1.41 17.53 22.60
CA LYS A 4 -0.83 16.73 23.67
C LYS A 4 -1.36 17.16 25.03
N ASN A 5 -1.34 16.25 25.98
CA ASN A 5 -1.63 16.57 27.35
C ASN A 5 -0.51 17.46 27.95
N ARG A 6 -0.88 18.40 28.81
CA ARG A 6 0.07 19.24 29.57
C ARG A 6 -0.05 18.94 31.06
N TYR A 7 1.07 18.55 31.65
CA TYR A 7 1.17 18.32 33.07
C TYR A 7 1.58 19.60 33.78
N PHE A 8 0.98 19.84 34.92
CA PHE A 8 1.34 20.91 35.85
C PHE A 8 1.04 20.48 37.32
N PRO A 9 1.67 21.07 38.31
CA PRO A 9 1.43 20.72 39.71
C PRO A 9 -0.06 20.80 40.07
N HIS A 10 -0.54 19.81 40.82
CA HIS A 10 -1.93 19.69 41.28
C HIS A 10 -3.00 19.47 40.19
N LYS A 11 -2.59 19.16 38.95
CA LYS A 11 -3.56 18.75 37.93
C LYS A 11 -4.21 17.44 38.34
N ARG A 12 -5.55 17.42 38.38
CA ARG A 12 -6.30 16.17 38.54
C ARG A 12 -6.34 15.46 37.17
N MET A 13 -5.85 14.22 37.13
CA MET A 13 -5.85 13.40 35.95
C MET A 13 -7.23 12.76 35.74
N ARG A 14 -7.68 12.76 34.49
CA ARG A 14 -8.91 12.08 34.02
C ARG A 14 -8.53 11.05 32.98
N SER A 15 -9.37 10.05 32.76
CA SER A 15 -9.18 9.07 31.68
C SER A 15 -8.95 9.75 30.32
N SER A 16 -9.65 10.85 30.06
CA SER A 16 -9.48 11.64 28.83
C SER A 16 -8.08 12.26 28.67
N ASP A 17 -7.33 12.47 29.74
CA ASP A 17 -5.96 12.99 29.68
C ASP A 17 -5.01 11.90 29.18
N PHE A 18 -5.19 10.66 29.63
CA PHE A 18 -4.42 9.50 29.18
C PHE A 18 -4.75 9.14 27.73
N ILE A 19 -6.03 9.10 27.35
CA ILE A 19 -6.47 8.87 25.97
C ILE A 19 -5.85 9.91 25.02
N ARG A 20 -5.84 11.19 25.43
CA ARG A 20 -5.25 12.25 24.59
C ARG A 20 -3.74 12.07 24.43
N GLU A 21 -3.06 11.56 25.43
CA GLU A 21 -1.63 11.32 25.36
C GLU A 21 -1.27 10.15 24.44
N GLN A 22 -2.00 9.04 24.57
CA GLN A 22 -1.87 7.91 23.65
C GLN A 22 -2.14 8.36 22.22
N ALA A 23 -3.28 9.00 21.98
CA ALA A 23 -3.67 9.48 20.65
C ALA A 23 -2.65 10.46 20.03
N TYR A 24 -1.97 11.27 20.87
CA TYR A 24 -0.93 12.17 20.36
C TYR A 24 0.26 11.42 19.78
N VAL A 25 0.72 10.35 20.45
CA VAL A 25 1.84 9.53 19.98
C VAL A 25 1.43 8.74 18.74
N GLU A 26 0.29 8.05 18.80
CA GLU A 26 -0.26 7.25 17.71
C GLU A 26 -0.45 8.07 16.44
N GLN A 27 -1.07 9.24 16.53
CA GLN A 27 -1.29 10.13 15.39
C GLN A 27 0.01 10.62 14.77
N LYS A 28 1.03 10.90 15.58
CA LYS A 28 2.34 11.30 15.06
C LYS A 28 3.06 10.16 14.35
N LEU A 29 3.04 8.96 14.94
CA LEU A 29 3.62 7.77 14.32
C LEU A 29 2.90 7.46 13.01
N ALA A 30 1.57 7.46 13.01
CA ALA A 30 0.77 7.23 11.82
C ALA A 30 1.05 8.28 10.72
N PHE A 31 1.21 9.55 11.11
CA PHE A 31 1.58 10.60 10.17
C PHE A 31 2.95 10.34 9.54
N LEU A 32 3.98 10.05 10.34
CA LEU A 32 5.33 9.76 9.84
C LEU A 32 5.33 8.52 8.94
N SER A 33 4.72 7.43 9.42
CA SER A 33 4.68 6.17 8.66
C SER A 33 4.02 6.33 7.31
N ARG A 34 2.95 7.12 7.24
CA ARG A 34 2.26 7.40 5.98
C ARG A 34 3.11 8.20 5.01
N TRP A 35 3.92 9.14 5.49
CA TRP A 35 4.74 9.99 4.64
C TRP A 35 6.06 9.32 4.25
N ASP A 36 6.70 8.57 5.15
CA ASP A 36 7.98 7.93 4.88
C ASP A 36 7.84 6.63 4.08
N PHE A 37 6.92 5.74 4.51
CA PHE A 37 6.73 4.43 3.87
C PHE A 37 5.60 4.43 2.85
N GLY A 38 4.63 5.32 2.99
CA GLY A 38 3.36 5.21 2.28
C GLY A 38 2.53 4.04 2.77
N ALA A 39 1.47 3.69 2.04
CA ALA A 39 0.68 2.49 2.33
C ALA A 39 1.19 1.32 1.49
N GLY A 40 1.41 0.17 2.13
CA GLY A 40 1.88 -1.05 1.48
C GLY A 40 2.81 -1.88 2.33
N VAL A 41 3.42 -2.88 1.72
CA VAL A 41 4.42 -3.74 2.35
C VAL A 41 5.75 -2.98 2.42
N ALA A 42 6.29 -2.81 3.61
CA ALA A 42 7.59 -2.17 3.83
C ALA A 42 8.73 -3.20 3.92
N LEU A 43 8.47 -4.38 4.48
CA LEU A 43 9.47 -5.42 4.65
C LEU A 43 8.81 -6.80 4.74
N GLY A 44 9.43 -7.82 4.13
CA GLY A 44 8.95 -9.21 4.21
C GLY A 44 7.56 -9.40 3.61
N LEU A 45 6.71 -10.16 4.27
CA LEU A 45 5.35 -10.53 3.82
C LEU A 45 5.35 -11.23 2.45
N GLU A 46 6.38 -12.02 2.18
CA GLU A 46 6.44 -12.84 0.98
C GLU A 46 5.39 -13.93 1.04
N VAL A 47 4.65 -14.09 -0.06
CA VAL A 47 3.61 -15.11 -0.18
C VAL A 47 4.17 -16.30 -0.93
N LEU A 48 4.28 -17.43 -0.25
CA LEU A 48 4.74 -18.70 -0.80
C LEU A 48 3.58 -19.67 -0.90
N ARG A 49 3.45 -20.32 -2.04
CA ARG A 49 2.48 -21.38 -2.21
C ARG A 49 2.96 -22.66 -1.52
N MET A 50 2.10 -23.22 -0.70
CA MET A 50 2.29 -24.54 -0.10
C MET A 50 1.47 -25.60 -0.84
N ASP A 51 1.57 -26.84 -0.39
CA ASP A 51 0.78 -27.94 -0.95
C ASP A 51 -0.74 -27.72 -0.74
N GLY A 52 -1.51 -28.06 -1.76
CA GLY A 52 -2.95 -27.93 -1.77
C GLY A 52 -3.40 -26.47 -1.95
N ASP A 53 -4.19 -25.98 -1.00
CA ASP A 53 -4.90 -24.70 -1.03
C ASP A 53 -4.37 -23.75 0.06
N SER A 54 -3.12 -23.95 0.49
CA SER A 54 -2.49 -23.19 1.54
C SER A 54 -1.43 -22.24 1.00
N LEU A 55 -1.36 -21.04 1.61
CA LEU A 55 -0.32 -20.04 1.40
C LEU A 55 0.42 -19.84 2.71
N LEU A 56 1.72 -19.70 2.64
CA LEU A 56 2.57 -19.25 3.74
C LEU A 56 2.92 -17.79 3.48
N VAL A 57 2.64 -16.93 4.46
CA VAL A 57 3.08 -15.54 4.45
C VAL A 57 4.25 -15.42 5.43
N SER A 58 5.39 -14.96 4.95
CA SER A 58 6.58 -14.77 5.79
C SER A 58 6.37 -13.64 6.80
N PRO A 59 7.12 -13.62 7.90
CA PRO A 59 7.15 -12.48 8.80
C PRO A 59 7.48 -11.20 8.06
N GLY A 60 6.91 -10.09 8.52
CA GLY A 60 7.13 -8.83 7.86
C GLY A 60 6.31 -7.68 8.43
N PHE A 61 6.41 -6.55 7.76
CA PHE A 61 5.87 -5.28 8.20
C PHE A 61 5.20 -4.55 7.02
N ALA A 62 4.00 -4.07 7.25
CA ALA A 62 3.26 -3.24 6.32
C ALA A 62 2.68 -2.01 7.03
N VAL A 63 2.33 -1.01 6.24
CA VAL A 63 1.66 0.21 6.69
C VAL A 63 0.34 0.34 5.94
N ASP A 64 -0.76 0.59 6.64
CA ASP A 64 -2.05 0.81 6.01
C ASP A 64 -2.24 2.25 5.51
N GLY A 65 -3.34 2.53 4.82
CA GLY A 65 -3.67 3.86 4.32
C GLY A 65 -3.86 4.94 5.39
N TYR A 66 -4.01 4.55 6.65
CA TYR A 66 -4.09 5.45 7.80
C TYR A 66 -2.73 5.67 8.49
N GLY A 67 -1.68 4.92 8.08
CA GLY A 67 -0.36 4.95 8.69
C GLY A 67 -0.21 4.01 9.89
N ARG A 68 -1.16 3.10 10.10
CA ARG A 68 -1.09 2.10 11.18
C ARG A 68 -0.18 0.96 10.74
N TRP A 69 0.51 0.39 11.70
CA TRP A 69 1.45 -0.69 11.46
C TRP A 69 0.74 -2.04 11.47
N LEU A 70 1.09 -2.88 10.51
CA LEU A 70 0.66 -4.27 10.43
C LEU A 70 1.89 -5.14 10.54
N ILE A 71 2.08 -5.76 11.69
CA ILE A 71 3.25 -6.59 11.98
C ILE A 71 2.82 -8.04 11.99
N VAL A 72 3.43 -8.83 11.12
CA VAL A 72 3.34 -10.29 11.12
C VAL A 72 4.66 -10.80 11.67
N ASP A 73 4.69 -11.12 12.94
CA ASP A 73 5.91 -11.48 13.70
C ASP A 73 6.32 -12.93 13.47
N GLU A 74 5.38 -13.81 13.16
CA GLU A 74 5.62 -15.23 12.88
C GLU A 74 5.04 -15.61 11.51
N PRO A 75 5.57 -16.67 10.85
CA PRO A 75 5.01 -17.15 9.59
C PRO A 75 3.53 -17.51 9.74
N ALA A 76 2.68 -16.94 8.89
CA ALA A 76 1.25 -17.16 8.91
C ALA A 76 0.82 -18.11 7.78
N ILE A 77 0.09 -19.16 8.12
CA ILE A 77 -0.48 -20.10 7.15
C ILE A 77 -1.94 -19.72 6.90
N CYS A 78 -2.26 -19.43 5.65
CA CYS A 78 -3.60 -19.08 5.20
C CYS A 78 -4.15 -20.18 4.29
N ARG A 79 -5.36 -20.66 4.57
CA ARG A 79 -6.10 -21.52 3.65
C ARG A 79 -6.94 -20.64 2.73
N VAL A 80 -6.63 -20.63 1.45
CA VAL A 80 -7.22 -19.72 0.46
C VAL A 80 -8.75 -19.77 0.46
N ARG A 81 -9.32 -20.96 0.52
CA ARG A 81 -10.79 -21.17 0.51
C ARG A 81 -11.49 -20.66 1.75
N THR A 82 -10.77 -20.51 2.87
CA THR A 82 -11.36 -20.03 4.12
C THR A 82 -11.19 -18.52 4.31
N LEU A 83 -10.45 -17.86 3.43
CA LEU A 83 -10.26 -16.42 3.50
C LEU A 83 -11.54 -15.70 3.08
N GLN A 84 -11.84 -14.65 3.80
CA GLN A 84 -12.92 -13.75 3.43
C GLN A 84 -12.69 -13.22 2.01
N GLY A 85 -13.74 -13.20 1.19
CA GLY A 85 -13.69 -12.75 -0.20
C GLY A 85 -13.41 -13.85 -1.22
N PHE A 86 -13.07 -15.08 -0.81
CA PHE A 86 -12.82 -16.18 -1.74
C PHE A 86 -14.01 -16.43 -2.68
N ASP A 87 -15.22 -16.52 -2.13
CA ASP A 87 -16.44 -16.81 -2.92
C ASP A 87 -16.82 -15.67 -3.90
N ALA A 88 -16.24 -14.49 -3.73
CA ALA A 88 -16.45 -13.34 -4.60
C ALA A 88 -15.41 -13.21 -5.72
N LEU A 89 -14.47 -14.14 -5.81
CA LEU A 89 -13.45 -14.14 -6.86
C LEU A 89 -14.04 -14.67 -8.17
N HIS A 90 -13.89 -13.88 -9.23
CA HIS A 90 -14.37 -14.24 -10.57
C HIS A 90 -13.25 -14.31 -11.60
N GLY A 91 -12.00 -14.02 -11.23
CA GLY A 91 -10.84 -13.97 -12.10
C GLY A 91 -9.80 -15.04 -11.78
N GLU A 92 -8.81 -15.17 -12.65
CA GLU A 92 -7.64 -16.04 -12.44
C GLU A 92 -6.63 -15.47 -11.46
N THR A 93 -6.74 -14.17 -11.15
CA THR A 93 -5.82 -13.43 -10.28
C THR A 93 -6.57 -12.76 -9.16
N ALA A 94 -6.12 -13.01 -7.93
CA ALA A 94 -6.63 -12.38 -6.73
C ALA A 94 -5.52 -11.62 -6.01
N LEU A 95 -5.90 -10.57 -5.28
CA LEU A 95 -5.02 -9.88 -4.35
C LEU A 95 -5.25 -10.41 -2.94
N LEU A 96 -4.17 -10.75 -2.27
CA LEU A 96 -4.17 -11.05 -0.85
C LEU A 96 -3.91 -9.75 -0.08
N TRP A 97 -4.88 -9.35 0.72
CA TRP A 97 -4.81 -8.16 1.55
C TRP A 97 -4.50 -8.51 2.99
N LEU A 98 -3.78 -7.61 3.63
CA LEU A 98 -3.56 -7.59 5.06
C LEU A 98 -4.34 -6.41 5.66
N ALA A 99 -5.24 -6.68 6.59
CA ALA A 99 -6.07 -5.66 7.23
C ALA A 99 -5.78 -5.57 8.72
N TYR A 100 -5.73 -4.34 9.22
CA TYR A 100 -5.64 -4.03 10.64
C TYR A 100 -7.01 -4.14 11.32
N HIS A 101 -7.05 -4.73 12.48
CA HIS A 101 -8.19 -4.62 13.41
C HIS A 101 -7.71 -4.69 14.86
N GLU A 102 -8.57 -4.24 15.76
CA GLU A 102 -8.35 -4.33 17.19
C GLU A 102 -9.29 -5.36 17.81
N GLU A 103 -8.74 -6.16 18.70
CA GLU A 103 -9.47 -7.10 19.53
C GLU A 103 -9.48 -6.60 20.97
N TYR A 104 -10.66 -6.32 21.49
CA TYR A 104 -10.78 -5.93 22.89
C TYR A 104 -10.53 -7.13 23.80
N ALA A 105 -9.66 -6.96 24.77
CA ALA A 105 -9.19 -7.98 25.70
C ALA A 105 -9.32 -7.57 27.16
N ASP A 106 -9.17 -8.56 28.03
CA ASP A 106 -9.17 -8.38 29.49
C ASP A 106 -10.48 -7.72 29.98
N PRO A 107 -11.60 -8.45 29.89
CA PRO A 107 -12.90 -7.94 30.30
C PRO A 107 -12.91 -7.58 31.79
N MET A 108 -13.36 -6.39 32.11
CA MET A 108 -13.49 -5.87 33.47
C MET A 108 -14.95 -5.55 33.77
N TYR A 109 -15.30 -5.79 35.02
CA TYR A 109 -16.57 -5.36 35.57
C TYR A 109 -16.47 -3.90 36.06
N VAL A 110 -17.31 -3.03 35.53
CA VAL A 110 -17.40 -1.63 35.97
C VAL A 110 -18.72 -1.45 36.69
N PRO A 111 -18.71 -1.23 38.02
CA PRO A 111 -19.93 -0.91 38.77
C PRO A 111 -20.39 0.49 38.37
N GLY A 112 -21.62 0.60 37.88
CA GLY A 112 -22.21 1.86 37.44
C GLY A 112 -23.62 2.05 38.00
N ASP A 113 -24.12 3.29 38.01
CA ASP A 113 -25.43 3.68 38.55
C ASP A 113 -26.63 3.09 37.77
N GLN A 114 -26.40 2.52 36.60
CA GLN A 114 -27.46 1.97 35.71
C GLN A 114 -27.28 0.52 35.30
N GLY A 115 -26.57 -0.28 36.07
CA GLY A 115 -26.42 -1.72 35.83
C GLY A 115 -25.01 -2.20 35.61
N GLU A 116 -24.86 -3.50 35.47
CA GLU A 116 -23.59 -4.19 35.28
C GLU A 116 -23.01 -3.90 33.88
N GLY A 117 -22.06 -2.96 33.83
CA GLY A 117 -21.31 -2.65 32.62
C GLY A 117 -20.11 -3.59 32.48
N ARG A 118 -19.96 -4.20 31.32
CA ARG A 118 -18.75 -4.93 30.94
C ARG A 118 -17.92 -4.04 30.03
N GLU A 119 -16.70 -3.71 30.49
CA GLU A 119 -15.73 -2.94 29.73
C GLU A 119 -14.47 -3.79 29.50
N TYR A 120 -13.61 -3.35 28.63
CA TYR A 120 -12.37 -4.04 28.31
C TYR A 120 -11.17 -3.17 28.73
N ALA A 121 -10.21 -3.79 29.42
CA ALA A 121 -9.04 -3.06 29.93
C ALA A 121 -7.93 -2.90 28.88
N ALA A 122 -7.96 -3.70 27.82
CA ALA A 122 -6.94 -3.67 26.77
C ALA A 122 -7.56 -3.77 25.39
N ALA A 123 -6.91 -3.17 24.42
CA ALA A 123 -7.09 -3.44 23.00
C ALA A 123 -5.79 -4.06 22.47
N ARG A 124 -5.91 -5.17 21.75
CA ARG A 124 -4.77 -5.86 21.11
C ARG A 124 -4.84 -5.60 19.61
N GLU A 125 -3.76 -5.11 19.07
CA GLU A 125 -3.61 -4.99 17.62
C GLU A 125 -3.53 -6.37 16.98
N ARG A 126 -4.28 -6.57 15.93
CA ARG A 126 -4.37 -7.81 15.17
C ARG A 126 -4.37 -7.50 13.69
N PHE A 127 -4.13 -8.54 12.91
CA PHE A 127 -4.29 -8.51 11.47
C PHE A 127 -5.17 -9.64 10.98
N SER A 128 -5.75 -9.46 9.83
CA SER A 128 -6.47 -10.50 9.09
C SER A 128 -6.10 -10.47 7.62
N PHE A 129 -6.12 -11.64 7.00
CA PHE A 129 -5.97 -11.76 5.56
C PHE A 129 -7.33 -11.89 4.89
N TYR A 130 -7.50 -11.25 3.74
CA TYR A 130 -8.67 -11.41 2.90
C TYR A 130 -8.30 -11.32 1.42
N LEU A 131 -9.18 -11.81 0.56
CA LEU A 131 -8.99 -11.84 -0.88
C LEU A 131 -9.92 -10.85 -1.58
N THR A 132 -9.40 -10.24 -2.63
CA THR A 132 -10.16 -9.33 -3.48
C THR A 132 -9.82 -9.60 -4.94
N ASP A 133 -10.82 -9.57 -5.80
CA ASP A 133 -10.60 -9.62 -7.24
C ASP A 133 -9.91 -8.32 -7.69
N MET A 134 -8.88 -8.46 -8.52
CA MET A 134 -8.18 -7.31 -9.14
C MET A 134 -9.15 -6.33 -9.83
N ARG A 135 -10.27 -6.83 -10.36
CA ARG A 135 -11.26 -6.02 -11.07
C ARG A 135 -12.18 -5.21 -10.15
N SER A 136 -12.30 -5.62 -8.90
CA SER A 136 -13.19 -4.97 -7.92
C SER A 136 -12.51 -3.84 -7.14
N LEU A 137 -11.22 -3.62 -7.34
CA LEU A 137 -10.52 -2.49 -6.73
C LEU A 137 -11.05 -1.18 -7.33
N PRO A 138 -11.49 -0.23 -6.49
CA PRO A 138 -11.70 1.14 -6.95
C PRO A 138 -10.37 1.65 -7.54
N ARG A 139 -10.36 2.06 -8.81
CA ARG A 139 -9.14 2.54 -9.48
C ARG A 139 -8.34 3.52 -8.62
N ALA A 140 -9.02 4.47 -7.99
CA ALA A 140 -8.38 5.47 -7.14
C ALA A 140 -7.77 4.90 -5.84
N ALA A 141 -8.38 3.90 -5.21
CA ALA A 141 -7.86 3.31 -3.98
C ALA A 141 -6.71 2.32 -4.28
N GLY A 142 -6.81 1.56 -5.37
CA GLY A 142 -5.76 0.65 -5.81
C GLY A 142 -4.48 1.38 -6.20
N ASP A 143 -4.62 2.46 -6.95
CA ASP A 143 -3.47 3.22 -7.44
C ASP A 143 -2.73 3.95 -6.29
N LEU A 144 -3.44 4.49 -5.31
CA LEU A 144 -2.82 5.18 -4.17
C LEU A 144 -2.06 4.25 -3.20
N VAL A 145 -2.47 3.00 -3.12
CA VAL A 145 -1.91 2.03 -2.15
C VAL A 145 -0.80 1.19 -2.76
N LEU A 146 -0.96 0.80 -4.02
CA LEU A 146 -0.07 -0.17 -4.68
C LEU A 146 0.95 0.47 -5.61
N PHE A 147 0.71 1.70 -6.05
CA PHE A 147 1.53 2.37 -7.04
C PHE A 147 2.00 3.74 -6.54
N SER A 148 3.20 4.10 -6.92
CA SER A 148 3.70 5.47 -6.85
C SER A 148 3.30 6.19 -8.13
N ASP A 149 2.66 7.34 -8.01
CA ASP A 149 2.26 8.19 -9.12
C ASP A 149 3.07 9.49 -9.04
N ALA A 150 3.85 9.77 -10.06
CA ALA A 150 4.67 10.96 -10.16
C ALA A 150 4.41 11.70 -11.46
N THR A 151 4.14 12.99 -11.38
CA THR A 151 4.05 13.85 -12.56
C THR A 151 5.45 14.15 -13.07
N LEU A 152 5.76 13.70 -14.28
CA LEU A 152 7.05 13.93 -14.93
C LEU A 152 7.06 15.25 -15.71
N PHE A 153 5.94 15.58 -16.30
CA PHE A 153 5.77 16.79 -17.11
C PHE A 153 4.32 17.27 -17.04
N GLU A 154 4.13 18.57 -16.99
CA GLU A 154 2.81 19.21 -17.05
C GLU A 154 2.92 20.60 -17.66
N ASP A 155 2.08 20.87 -18.65
CA ASP A 155 1.84 22.20 -19.21
C ASP A 155 0.34 22.39 -19.52
N ASP A 156 -0.02 23.45 -20.24
CA ASP A 156 -1.41 23.77 -20.56
C ASP A 156 -2.05 22.76 -21.52
N ASP A 157 -1.25 22.03 -22.31
CA ASP A 157 -1.70 21.12 -23.37
C ASP A 157 -1.59 19.64 -22.97
N LEU A 158 -0.66 19.30 -22.05
CA LEU A 158 -0.23 17.93 -21.81
C LEU A 158 0.17 17.69 -20.37
N ARG A 159 -0.20 16.53 -19.81
CA ARG A 159 0.33 16.01 -18.56
C ARG A 159 0.86 14.60 -18.78
N ILE A 160 2.07 14.33 -18.28
CA ILE A 160 2.68 13.00 -18.31
C ILE A 160 2.92 12.55 -16.87
N ARG A 161 2.31 11.43 -16.48
CA ARG A 161 2.48 10.82 -15.18
C ARG A 161 3.12 9.45 -15.31
N GLN A 162 4.02 9.14 -14.40
CA GLN A 162 4.65 7.83 -14.27
C GLN A 162 4.02 7.07 -13.10
N VAL A 163 3.56 5.87 -13.35
CA VAL A 163 2.96 5.00 -12.34
C VAL A 163 3.81 3.74 -12.22
N ILE A 164 4.43 3.58 -11.04
CA ILE A 164 5.33 2.45 -10.72
C ILE A 164 4.76 1.69 -9.53
N PRO A 165 4.77 0.34 -9.53
CA PRO A 165 4.44 -0.44 -8.34
C PRO A 165 5.34 -0.06 -7.16
N ARG A 166 4.78 0.20 -5.99
CA ARG A 166 5.55 0.45 -4.75
C ARG A 166 6.23 -0.80 -4.22
N VAL A 167 5.66 -1.95 -4.51
CA VAL A 167 6.20 -3.25 -4.11
C VAL A 167 6.63 -3.99 -5.36
N LEU A 168 7.92 -4.28 -5.45
CA LEU A 168 8.48 -5.03 -6.56
C LEU A 168 8.55 -6.51 -6.15
N PRO A 169 7.97 -7.42 -6.96
CA PRO A 169 8.11 -8.85 -6.70
C PRO A 169 9.56 -9.28 -6.85
N ALA A 170 10.07 -10.06 -5.88
CA ALA A 170 11.48 -10.50 -5.84
C ALA A 170 11.96 -11.22 -7.11
N HIS A 171 11.06 -11.84 -7.86
CA HIS A 171 11.34 -12.56 -9.11
C HIS A 171 10.21 -12.34 -10.13
N GLY A 172 9.88 -11.11 -10.43
CA GLY A 172 8.74 -10.82 -11.28
C GLY A 172 8.99 -9.77 -12.35
N LEU A 173 8.03 -9.68 -13.23
CA LEU A 173 7.95 -8.60 -14.20
C LEU A 173 7.36 -7.37 -13.50
N VAL A 174 7.99 -6.24 -13.71
CA VAL A 174 7.54 -4.94 -13.20
C VAL A 174 6.91 -4.18 -14.35
N GLN A 175 5.66 -3.79 -14.21
CA GLN A 175 5.01 -2.92 -15.19
C GLN A 175 5.08 -1.47 -14.73
N ILE A 176 5.69 -0.65 -15.56
CA ILE A 176 5.72 0.81 -15.42
C ILE A 176 4.75 1.37 -16.44
N ARG A 177 3.83 2.21 -15.98
CA ARG A 177 2.86 2.86 -16.86
C ARG A 177 3.18 4.34 -16.97
N LEU A 178 3.21 4.83 -18.20
CA LEU A 178 3.17 6.27 -18.48
C LEU A 178 1.74 6.62 -18.90
N ILE A 179 1.13 7.49 -18.14
CA ILE A 179 -0.21 8.00 -18.40
C ILE A 179 -0.02 9.40 -18.98
N ILE A 180 -0.43 9.57 -20.22
CA ILE A 180 -0.31 10.82 -20.97
C ILE A 180 -1.72 11.37 -21.18
N GLU A 181 -2.01 12.50 -20.57
CA GLU A 181 -3.28 13.20 -20.69
C GLU A 181 -3.11 14.38 -21.64
N SER A 182 -3.80 14.38 -22.77
CA SER A 182 -3.86 15.53 -23.68
C SER A 182 -5.10 16.37 -23.40
N PHE A 183 -4.91 17.63 -23.08
CA PHE A 183 -5.99 18.60 -22.82
C PHE A 183 -6.45 19.31 -24.09
N ARG A 184 -5.81 19.03 -25.23
CA ARG A 184 -6.18 19.61 -26.53
C ARG A 184 -7.41 18.93 -27.07
N ALA A 185 -8.21 19.68 -27.83
CA ALA A 185 -9.35 19.16 -28.55
C ALA A 185 -8.95 18.42 -29.86
N GLU A 186 -7.74 18.68 -30.37
CA GLU A 186 -7.21 18.08 -31.60
C GLU A 186 -6.06 17.13 -31.28
N PRO A 187 -5.82 16.12 -32.17
CA PRO A 187 -4.68 15.22 -32.00
C PRO A 187 -3.35 15.96 -31.99
N LEU A 188 -2.45 15.52 -31.11
CA LEU A 188 -1.12 16.08 -30.93
C LEU A 188 -0.05 15.06 -31.29
N ASP A 189 0.85 15.43 -32.20
CA ASP A 189 2.03 14.61 -32.52
C ASP A 189 3.18 15.01 -31.58
N ILE A 190 3.71 14.07 -30.82
CA ILE A 190 4.84 14.25 -29.90
C ILE A 190 5.95 13.25 -30.20
N VAL A 191 7.18 13.61 -29.87
CA VAL A 191 8.30 12.68 -29.76
C VAL A 191 8.55 12.49 -28.28
N LEU A 192 8.34 11.27 -27.80
CA LEU A 192 8.52 10.94 -26.39
C LEU A 192 9.78 10.10 -26.23
N GLN A 193 10.76 10.68 -25.56
CA GLN A 193 11.94 9.99 -25.09
C GLN A 193 11.78 9.76 -23.59
N TYR A 194 11.82 8.50 -23.18
CA TYR A 194 11.70 8.10 -21.79
C TYR A 194 12.83 7.15 -21.42
N ASP A 195 13.64 7.57 -20.49
CA ASP A 195 14.78 6.80 -19.97
C ASP A 195 14.72 6.87 -18.44
N PRO A 196 13.97 5.95 -17.79
CA PRO A 196 13.90 5.93 -16.34
C PRO A 196 15.19 5.35 -15.78
N GLU A 197 15.94 6.15 -15.04
CA GLU A 197 17.06 5.67 -14.23
C GLU A 197 16.52 4.86 -13.04
N LEU A 198 16.10 3.63 -13.29
CA LEU A 198 15.61 2.72 -12.26
C LEU A 198 16.70 1.67 -11.97
N PRO A 199 17.50 1.86 -10.91
CA PRO A 199 18.56 0.93 -10.57
C PRO A 199 18.00 -0.46 -10.29
N GLY A 200 18.58 -1.48 -10.92
CA GLY A 200 18.18 -2.88 -10.74
C GLY A 200 16.97 -3.32 -11.56
N ILE A 201 16.41 -2.49 -12.44
CA ILE A 201 15.34 -2.88 -13.36
C ILE A 201 15.88 -2.79 -14.80
N GLN A 202 15.77 -3.89 -15.53
CA GLN A 202 16.14 -4.00 -16.94
C GLN A 202 14.91 -4.30 -17.79
N ALA A 203 14.95 -4.03 -19.09
CA ALA A 203 13.89 -4.44 -19.99
C ALA A 203 13.68 -5.96 -19.92
N ALA A 204 12.42 -6.41 -19.95
CA ALA A 204 12.08 -7.83 -19.87
C ALA A 204 12.65 -8.63 -21.04
N GLU A 205 12.81 -7.99 -22.18
CA GLU A 205 13.39 -8.56 -23.39
C GLU A 205 14.80 -8.00 -23.60
N GLY A 206 15.82 -8.87 -23.51
CA GLY A 206 17.14 -8.64 -24.10
C GLY A 206 18.16 -7.87 -23.27
N GLY A 207 17.95 -7.60 -21.97
CA GLY A 207 18.97 -6.99 -21.10
C GLY A 207 19.38 -5.55 -21.48
N GLN A 208 18.54 -4.85 -22.23
CA GLN A 208 18.70 -3.43 -22.56
C GLN A 208 18.14 -2.56 -21.42
N PRO A 209 18.59 -1.30 -21.29
CA PRO A 209 17.98 -0.37 -20.37
C PRO A 209 16.48 -0.22 -20.66
N LEU A 210 15.69 -0.04 -19.60
CA LEU A 210 14.26 0.16 -19.71
C LEU A 210 14.00 1.58 -20.20
N GLY A 211 13.55 1.71 -21.43
CA GLY A 211 13.28 3.02 -22.02
C GLY A 211 12.71 2.90 -23.43
N PHE A 212 12.26 4.00 -23.98
CA PHE A 212 11.89 4.08 -25.38
C PHE A 212 12.05 5.50 -25.95
N ASP A 213 12.20 5.56 -27.25
CA ASP A 213 12.23 6.80 -28.02
C ASP A 213 11.34 6.59 -29.25
N GLN A 214 10.17 7.23 -29.25
CA GLN A 214 9.24 7.06 -30.38
C GLN A 214 8.33 8.28 -30.57
N ALA A 215 7.95 8.49 -31.84
CA ALA A 215 6.91 9.45 -32.18
C ALA A 215 5.53 8.84 -31.92
N ILE A 216 4.68 9.56 -31.22
CA ILE A 216 3.34 9.13 -30.83
C ILE A 216 2.35 10.20 -31.22
N ARG A 217 1.24 9.77 -31.83
CA ARG A 217 0.09 10.63 -32.09
C ARG A 217 -0.94 10.45 -30.99
N LEU A 218 -1.03 11.41 -30.12
CA LEU A 218 -1.98 11.45 -29.01
C LEU A 218 -3.35 11.88 -29.50
N GLN A 219 -4.36 11.15 -29.09
CA GLN A 219 -5.76 11.59 -29.22
C GLN A 219 -6.14 12.46 -28.00
N PRO A 220 -7.16 13.32 -28.11
CA PRO A 220 -7.70 14.00 -26.95
C PRO A 220 -8.04 13.03 -25.81
N GLY A 221 -7.67 13.36 -24.58
CA GLY A 221 -7.87 12.54 -23.41
C GLY A 221 -6.64 11.72 -23.00
N GLU A 222 -6.88 10.58 -22.34
CA GLU A 222 -5.84 9.76 -21.71
C GLU A 222 -5.32 8.67 -22.65
N THR A 223 -4.01 8.59 -22.78
CA THR A 223 -3.28 7.49 -23.47
C THR A 223 -2.34 6.83 -22.46
N THR A 224 -2.37 5.51 -22.35
CA THR A 224 -1.48 4.76 -21.46
C THR A 224 -0.46 3.96 -22.26
N LEU A 225 0.81 4.14 -21.95
CA LEU A 225 1.93 3.32 -22.42
C LEU A 225 2.43 2.44 -21.29
N ALA A 226 2.62 1.16 -21.54
CA ALA A 226 3.14 0.21 -20.57
C ALA A 226 4.52 -0.28 -20.97
N LEU A 227 5.46 -0.22 -20.03
CA LEU A 227 6.78 -0.83 -20.14
C LEU A 227 6.88 -2.00 -19.18
N THR A 228 7.47 -3.08 -19.65
CA THR A 228 7.69 -4.25 -18.80
C THR A 228 9.19 -4.40 -18.52
N GLY A 229 9.55 -4.25 -17.27
CA GLY A 229 10.89 -4.48 -16.77
C GLY A 229 11.00 -5.80 -15.99
N LYS A 230 12.21 -6.27 -15.80
CA LYS A 230 12.55 -7.41 -14.95
C LYS A 230 13.55 -6.96 -13.91
N LEU A 231 13.33 -7.34 -12.66
CA LEU A 231 14.27 -7.07 -11.58
C LEU A 231 15.55 -7.88 -11.81
N ASP A 232 16.70 -7.22 -11.75
CA ASP A 232 17.99 -7.91 -11.75
C ASP A 232 18.18 -8.55 -10.37
N THR A 233 18.16 -9.89 -10.33
CA THR A 233 18.30 -10.68 -9.10
C THR A 233 19.67 -10.57 -8.44
N THR A 234 20.64 -9.94 -9.09
CA THR A 234 21.95 -9.65 -8.51
C THR A 234 21.99 -8.31 -7.76
N ALA A 235 21.01 -7.46 -7.95
CA ALA A 235 20.89 -6.20 -7.21
C ALA A 235 20.36 -6.47 -5.79
N GLN A 236 21.17 -6.19 -4.78
CA GLN A 236 20.71 -6.10 -3.40
C GLN A 236 19.59 -5.06 -3.31
N ALA A 237 18.55 -5.37 -2.53
CA ALA A 237 17.34 -4.59 -2.35
C ALA A 237 17.50 -3.09 -2.60
N VAL A 238 16.91 -2.62 -3.68
CA VAL A 238 16.90 -1.19 -4.03
C VAL A 238 15.66 -0.58 -3.42
N LEU A 239 15.85 0.27 -2.43
CA LEU A 239 14.81 1.17 -1.95
C LEU A 239 14.62 2.25 -3.01
N LEU A 240 13.50 2.19 -3.70
CA LEU A 240 13.04 3.30 -4.54
C LEU A 240 12.40 4.35 -3.62
N SER A 241 13.11 5.43 -3.40
CA SER A 241 12.63 6.62 -2.66
C SER A 241 11.80 7.52 -3.56
#